data_7b2c8b84c6cbc5217657467d201242f4
#
_entry.id   7b2c8b84c6cbc5217657467d201242f4
#
_cell.length_a   1.000
_cell.length_b   1.000
_cell.length_c   1.000
_cell.angle_alpha   90.00
_cell.angle_beta   90.00
_cell.angle_gamma   90.00
#
_symmetry.space_group_name_H-M   'P 1'
#
loop_
_entity.id
_entity.type
_entity.pdbx_description
1 polymer ?
#
loop_
_entity_poly.entity_id
_entity_poly.type
_entity_poly.pdbx_seq_one_letter_code
_entity_poly.pdbx_strand_id
1 'polypeptide(L)'
;MTQGLTHFDASGQAHMVDVGEKAETRRVARAAGSICMRPDTLKLVLEGGAKKGDVLGVARIAAIQASKRTAELIPLCHPVALTRIQVEFVADEKRSAIDCQVTAETVGRTGVEMEALTAVSVALLTVYDMCKAVDRGMRLEAIRLLEKQGGKSGHWVGG
;
A
#
# COMPACT_ATOMS: atom_id res chain seq x y z
N MET A 1 -7.57 -10.23 -26.66
CA MET A 1 -7.47 -11.44 -25.81
C MET A 1 -7.72 -11.04 -24.38
N THR A 2 -8.75 -11.53 -23.80
CA THR A 2 -8.94 -11.42 -22.35
C THR A 2 -7.83 -12.24 -21.68
N GLN A 3 -6.87 -11.59 -21.09
CA GLN A 3 -5.92 -12.26 -20.22
C GLN A 3 -6.72 -12.84 -19.05
N GLY A 4 -6.73 -14.16 -18.93
CA GLY A 4 -7.37 -14.84 -17.82
C GLY A 4 -6.66 -14.56 -16.48
N LEU A 5 -7.23 -15.05 -15.40
CA LEU A 5 -6.64 -14.99 -14.07
C LEU A 5 -5.37 -15.85 -14.04
N THR A 6 -4.22 -15.21 -13.81
CA THR A 6 -2.90 -15.87 -13.91
C THR A 6 -2.56 -16.75 -12.70
N HIS A 7 -3.29 -16.61 -11.60
CA HIS A 7 -3.08 -17.40 -10.38
C HIS A 7 -3.79 -18.77 -10.38
N PHE A 8 -4.41 -19.14 -11.49
CA PHE A 8 -5.01 -20.46 -11.66
C PHE A 8 -4.37 -21.18 -12.84
N ASP A 9 -4.03 -22.43 -12.63
CA ASP A 9 -3.50 -23.31 -13.70
C ASP A 9 -4.59 -23.80 -14.65
N ALA A 10 -4.22 -24.59 -15.65
CA ALA A 10 -5.14 -25.13 -16.64
C ALA A 10 -6.21 -26.06 -16.02
N SER A 11 -5.98 -26.61 -14.83
CA SER A 11 -6.93 -27.43 -14.09
C SER A 11 -7.79 -26.63 -13.09
N GLY A 12 -7.59 -25.31 -13.02
CA GLY A 12 -8.34 -24.42 -12.13
C GLY A 12 -7.80 -24.38 -10.70
N GLN A 13 -6.60 -24.89 -10.46
CA GLN A 13 -5.98 -24.85 -9.14
C GLN A 13 -5.14 -23.60 -8.95
N ALA A 14 -5.16 -23.06 -7.72
CA ALA A 14 -4.36 -21.89 -7.36
C ALA A 14 -2.87 -22.25 -7.37
N HIS A 15 -2.07 -21.38 -7.98
CA HIS A 15 -0.62 -21.50 -7.99
C HIS A 15 0.06 -20.12 -8.01
N MET A 16 1.30 -20.07 -7.54
CA MET A 16 2.14 -18.91 -7.68
C MET A 16 2.75 -18.91 -9.09
N VAL A 17 2.61 -17.77 -9.81
CA VAL A 17 3.08 -17.64 -11.19
C VAL A 17 4.59 -17.86 -11.26
N ASP A 18 5.06 -18.66 -12.25
CA ASP A 18 6.48 -18.82 -12.50
C ASP A 18 7.06 -17.58 -13.18
N VAL A 19 7.98 -16.91 -12.52
CA VAL A 19 8.69 -15.72 -13.02
C VAL A 19 10.17 -16.02 -13.31
N GLY A 20 10.58 -17.31 -13.28
CA GLY A 20 11.98 -17.72 -13.42
C GLY A 20 12.67 -17.26 -14.69
N GLU A 21 11.94 -17.17 -15.81
CA GLU A 21 12.47 -16.74 -17.10
C GLU A 21 12.28 -15.24 -17.40
N LYS A 22 11.60 -14.50 -16.52
CA LYS A 22 11.45 -13.06 -16.69
C LYS A 22 12.77 -12.34 -16.42
N ALA A 23 13.03 -11.30 -17.21
CA ALA A 23 14.19 -10.45 -16.99
C ALA A 23 14.08 -9.66 -15.68
N GLU A 24 15.21 -9.47 -15.02
CA GLU A 24 15.30 -8.53 -13.92
C GLU A 24 15.31 -7.11 -14.45
N THR A 25 14.27 -6.34 -14.13
CA THR A 25 14.13 -4.95 -14.53
C THR A 25 13.80 -4.07 -13.33
N ARG A 26 14.09 -2.78 -13.45
CA ARG A 26 13.61 -1.80 -12.47
C ARG A 26 12.09 -1.76 -12.52
N ARG A 27 11.49 -1.87 -11.34
CA ARG A 27 10.03 -1.85 -11.19
C ARG A 27 9.65 -0.83 -10.14
N VAL A 28 8.63 -0.04 -10.46
CA VAL A 28 8.09 0.99 -9.58
C VAL A 28 6.59 0.80 -9.51
N ALA A 29 6.02 0.94 -8.33
CA ALA A 29 4.59 1.02 -8.13
C ALA A 29 4.26 2.14 -7.15
N ARG A 30 3.19 2.86 -7.42
CA ARG A 30 2.63 3.88 -6.54
C ARG A 30 1.20 3.53 -6.24
N ALA A 31 0.87 3.55 -4.95
CA ALA A 31 -0.49 3.33 -4.45
C ALA A 31 -0.90 4.46 -3.53
N ALA A 32 -2.17 4.67 -3.38
CA ALA A 32 -2.72 5.67 -2.47
C ALA A 32 -3.99 5.17 -1.81
N GLY A 33 -4.38 5.84 -0.74
CA GLY A 33 -5.63 5.65 -0.04
C GLY A 33 -5.85 6.77 0.96
N SER A 34 -7.00 6.79 1.58
CA SER A 34 -7.39 7.83 2.53
C SER A 34 -8.03 7.23 3.77
N ILE A 35 -7.85 7.91 4.90
CA ILE A 35 -8.65 7.68 6.10
C ILE A 35 -9.41 8.96 6.43
N CYS A 36 -10.75 8.85 6.43
CA CYS A 36 -11.65 9.94 6.77
C CYS A 36 -12.01 9.86 8.25
N MET A 37 -12.06 10.99 8.91
CA MET A 37 -12.26 11.09 10.35
C MET A 37 -13.03 12.38 10.69
N ARG A 38 -13.41 12.52 11.95
CA ARG A 38 -14.00 13.78 12.41
C ARG A 38 -12.94 14.89 12.42
N PRO A 39 -13.36 16.17 12.25
CA PRO A 39 -12.43 17.30 12.27
C PRO A 39 -11.59 17.42 13.55
N ASP A 40 -12.18 17.11 14.71
CA ASP A 40 -11.47 17.12 15.99
C ASP A 40 -10.42 16.00 16.09
N THR A 41 -10.69 14.84 15.47
CA THR A 41 -9.72 13.74 15.37
C THR A 41 -8.54 14.13 14.49
N LEU A 42 -8.79 14.72 13.33
CA LEU A 42 -7.74 15.22 12.43
C LEU A 42 -6.84 16.23 13.14
N LYS A 43 -7.44 17.17 13.87
CA LYS A 43 -6.69 18.15 14.65
C LYS A 43 -5.78 17.48 15.69
N LEU A 44 -6.26 16.47 16.42
CA LEU A 44 -5.44 15.71 17.37
C LEU A 44 -4.25 15.03 16.70
N VAL A 45 -4.44 14.46 15.52
CA VAL A 45 -3.36 13.80 14.77
C VAL A 45 -2.30 14.81 14.34
N LEU A 46 -2.72 15.96 13.81
CA LEU A 46 -1.81 16.99 13.29
C LEU A 46 -1.06 17.72 14.41
N GLU A 47 -1.68 17.90 15.56
CA GLU A 47 -1.06 18.58 16.72
C GLU A 47 -0.21 17.63 17.59
N GLY A 48 -0.13 16.33 17.23
CA GLY A 48 0.58 15.34 18.05
C GLY A 48 -0.07 15.06 19.39
N GLY A 49 -1.36 15.44 19.56
CA GLY A 49 -2.11 15.33 20.82
C GLY A 49 -2.70 13.95 21.11
N ALA A 50 -2.48 12.95 20.27
CA ALA A 50 -2.90 11.59 20.55
C ALA A 50 -2.03 10.99 21.68
N LYS A 51 -2.67 10.30 22.64
CA LYS A 51 -1.97 9.69 23.77
C LYS A 51 -0.86 8.71 23.39
N LYS A 52 -0.94 8.13 22.19
CA LYS A 52 0.07 7.19 21.64
C LYS A 52 1.23 7.90 20.92
N GLY A 53 1.29 9.25 20.93
CA GLY A 53 2.38 10.03 20.35
C GLY A 53 2.21 10.34 18.87
N ASP A 54 3.29 10.28 18.09
CA ASP A 54 3.31 10.60 16.66
C ASP A 54 2.59 9.53 15.83
N VAL A 55 1.31 9.75 15.56
CA VAL A 55 0.46 8.82 14.80
C VAL A 55 1.01 8.56 13.39
N LEU A 56 1.37 9.61 12.66
CA LEU A 56 1.85 9.48 11.29
C LEU A 56 3.25 8.87 11.22
N GLY A 57 4.12 9.16 12.19
CA GLY A 57 5.43 8.52 12.30
C GLY A 57 5.34 7.02 12.53
N VAL A 58 4.45 6.58 13.41
CA VAL A 58 4.19 5.14 13.66
C VAL A 58 3.57 4.49 12.43
N ALA A 59 2.60 5.15 11.79
CA ALA A 59 1.98 4.64 10.56
C ALA A 59 2.98 4.49 9.41
N ARG A 60 3.95 5.40 9.30
CA ARG A 60 5.03 5.33 8.32
C ARG A 60 5.89 4.08 8.52
N ILE A 61 6.32 3.83 9.75
CA ILE A 61 7.10 2.63 10.08
C ILE A 61 6.30 1.37 9.82
N ALA A 62 5.02 1.36 10.18
CA ALA A 62 4.13 0.23 9.91
C ALA A 62 3.98 -0.06 8.41
N ALA A 63 3.86 0.99 7.59
CA ALA A 63 3.81 0.86 6.13
C ALA A 63 5.08 0.23 5.56
N ILE A 64 6.24 0.70 5.99
CA ILE A 64 7.54 0.16 5.58
C ILE A 64 7.65 -1.31 5.98
N GLN A 65 7.31 -1.64 7.20
CA GLN A 65 7.33 -3.01 7.71
C GLN A 65 6.39 -3.92 6.92
N ALA A 66 5.17 -3.47 6.66
CA ALA A 66 4.17 -4.23 5.89
C ALA A 66 4.61 -4.50 4.45
N SER A 67 5.23 -3.51 3.80
CA SER A 67 5.76 -3.69 2.44
C SER A 67 6.75 -4.85 2.34
N LYS A 68 7.58 -5.03 3.37
CA LYS A 68 8.58 -6.12 3.46
C LYS A 68 7.97 -7.49 3.81
N ARG A 69 6.72 -7.52 4.27
CA ARG A 69 6.00 -8.74 4.67
C ARG A 69 4.81 -9.07 3.77
N THR A 70 4.72 -8.45 2.63
CA THR A 70 3.59 -8.60 1.71
C THR A 70 3.38 -10.06 1.31
N ALA A 71 4.43 -10.81 1.00
CA ALA A 71 4.33 -12.21 0.63
C ALA A 71 3.82 -13.11 1.77
N GLU A 72 3.99 -12.71 3.02
CA GLU A 72 3.45 -13.43 4.17
C GLU A 72 1.93 -13.23 4.34
N LEU A 73 1.41 -12.12 3.83
CA LEU A 73 0.00 -11.72 3.93
C LEU A 73 -0.82 -12.12 2.70
N ILE A 74 -0.22 -12.07 1.52
CA ILE A 74 -0.87 -12.33 0.24
C ILE A 74 -0.34 -13.67 -0.29
N PRO A 75 -1.14 -14.73 -0.27
CA PRO A 75 -0.65 -16.12 -0.41
C PRO A 75 0.15 -16.42 -1.65
N LEU A 76 -0.24 -15.86 -2.79
CA LEU A 76 0.38 -16.17 -4.09
C LEU A 76 1.31 -15.06 -4.58
N CYS A 77 1.66 -14.13 -3.71
CA CYS A 77 2.58 -13.05 -4.00
C CYS A 77 4.04 -13.53 -3.79
N HIS A 78 4.91 -13.25 -4.77
CA HIS A 78 6.33 -13.57 -4.64
C HIS A 78 6.99 -12.68 -3.57
N PRO A 79 7.92 -13.21 -2.78
CA PRO A 79 8.76 -12.37 -1.93
C PRO A 79 9.67 -11.49 -2.80
N VAL A 80 9.73 -10.21 -2.46
CA VAL A 80 10.48 -9.20 -3.22
C VAL A 80 11.44 -8.48 -2.29
N ALA A 81 12.69 -8.36 -2.71
CA ALA A 81 13.68 -7.51 -2.06
C ALA A 81 13.51 -6.07 -2.56
N LEU A 82 12.93 -5.21 -1.74
CA LEU A 82 12.70 -3.81 -2.07
C LEU A 82 14.00 -3.02 -2.00
N THR A 83 14.23 -2.15 -3.00
CA THR A 83 15.35 -1.21 -3.00
C THR A 83 14.97 0.14 -2.42
N ARG A 84 13.67 0.49 -2.46
CA ARG A 84 13.15 1.74 -1.91
C ARG A 84 11.68 1.61 -1.53
N ILE A 85 11.32 2.21 -0.40
CA ILE A 85 9.95 2.51 0.01
C ILE A 85 9.90 3.97 0.45
N GLN A 86 8.96 4.72 -0.11
CA GLN A 86 8.67 6.08 0.29
C GLN A 86 7.21 6.18 0.70
N VAL A 87 6.96 6.71 1.88
CA VAL A 87 5.61 6.88 2.44
C VAL A 87 5.35 8.35 2.68
N GLU A 88 4.28 8.87 2.12
CA GLU A 88 3.89 10.28 2.24
C GLU A 88 2.48 10.39 2.79
N PHE A 89 2.28 11.34 3.70
CA PHE A 89 0.98 11.68 4.25
C PHE A 89 0.65 13.14 3.96
N VAL A 90 -0.57 13.39 3.56
CA VAL A 90 -1.09 14.75 3.33
C VAL A 90 -2.43 14.87 4.05
N ALA A 91 -2.57 15.89 4.89
CA ALA A 91 -3.84 16.21 5.50
C ALA A 91 -4.73 16.98 4.52
N ASP A 92 -5.98 16.55 4.39
CA ASP A 92 -7.02 17.27 3.66
C ASP A 92 -8.08 17.74 4.65
N GLU A 93 -7.97 19.00 5.07
CA GLU A 93 -8.88 19.58 6.06
C GLU A 93 -10.31 19.70 5.55
N LYS A 94 -10.50 19.90 4.25
CA LYS A 94 -11.83 20.01 3.64
C LYS A 94 -12.62 18.71 3.71
N ARG A 95 -11.94 17.59 3.45
CA ARG A 95 -12.55 16.26 3.57
C ARG A 95 -12.43 15.66 4.97
N SER A 96 -11.73 16.33 5.86
CA SER A 96 -11.34 15.79 7.17
C SER A 96 -10.70 14.39 7.05
N ALA A 97 -9.63 14.34 6.28
CA ALA A 97 -8.97 13.10 5.91
C ALA A 97 -7.44 13.21 5.94
N ILE A 98 -6.79 12.08 6.07
CA ILE A 98 -5.37 11.94 5.80
C ILE A 98 -5.23 11.03 4.58
N ASP A 99 -4.58 11.56 3.54
CA ASP A 99 -4.20 10.82 2.36
C ASP A 99 -2.82 10.20 2.58
N CYS A 100 -2.68 8.93 2.21
CA CYS A 100 -1.42 8.22 2.22
C CYS A 100 -1.05 7.82 0.80
N GLN A 101 0.18 8.07 0.40
CA GLN A 101 0.75 7.58 -0.84
C GLN A 101 2.04 6.83 -0.57
N VAL A 102 2.20 5.68 -1.21
CA VAL A 102 3.41 4.87 -1.12
C VAL A 102 3.99 4.65 -2.50
N THR A 103 5.30 4.83 -2.62
CA THR A 103 6.09 4.44 -3.77
C THR A 103 7.01 3.30 -3.36
N ALA A 104 6.92 2.17 -4.06
CA ALA A 104 7.75 0.98 -3.88
C ALA A 104 8.61 0.75 -5.11
N GLU A 105 9.87 0.40 -4.92
CA GLU A 105 10.81 0.11 -6.01
C GLU A 105 11.61 -1.17 -5.74
N THR A 106 11.90 -1.89 -6.81
CA THR A 106 12.82 -3.04 -6.81
C THR A 106 13.50 -3.17 -8.15
N VAL A 107 14.54 -3.97 -8.21
CA VAL A 107 15.10 -4.57 -9.44
C VAL A 107 14.84 -6.06 -9.33
N GLY A 108 13.95 -6.58 -10.17
CA GLY A 108 13.51 -7.96 -10.04
C GLY A 108 12.63 -8.45 -11.19
N ARG A 109 12.15 -9.66 -11.04
CA ARG A 109 11.38 -10.40 -12.05
C ARG A 109 9.87 -10.22 -11.96
N THR A 110 9.41 -9.61 -10.88
CA THR A 110 7.99 -9.32 -10.65
C THR A 110 7.80 -7.88 -10.18
N GLY A 111 6.59 -7.35 -10.34
CA GLY A 111 6.25 -6.00 -9.91
C GLY A 111 6.10 -5.88 -8.39
N VAL A 112 5.92 -4.65 -7.93
CA VAL A 112 5.82 -4.29 -6.51
C VAL A 112 4.48 -3.61 -6.17
N GLU A 113 3.46 -3.87 -6.98
CA GLU A 113 2.12 -3.32 -6.79
C GLU A 113 1.53 -3.73 -5.44
N MET A 114 1.68 -5.01 -5.08
CA MET A 114 1.14 -5.53 -3.82
C MET A 114 1.88 -4.97 -2.62
N GLU A 115 3.17 -4.74 -2.72
CA GLU A 115 3.99 -4.10 -1.68
C GLU A 115 3.51 -2.67 -1.42
N ALA A 116 3.24 -1.91 -2.47
CA ALA A 116 2.71 -0.55 -2.36
C ALA A 116 1.30 -0.52 -1.77
N LEU A 117 0.39 -1.37 -2.26
CA LEU A 117 -0.99 -1.47 -1.78
C LEU A 117 -1.07 -1.96 -0.33
N THR A 118 -0.27 -2.94 0.04
CA THR A 118 -0.20 -3.45 1.42
C THR A 118 0.32 -2.37 2.37
N ALA A 119 1.35 -1.64 1.95
CA ALA A 119 1.90 -0.55 2.75
C ALA A 119 0.86 0.55 3.02
N VAL A 120 0.13 0.99 2.01
CA VAL A 120 -0.97 1.97 2.17
C VAL A 120 -2.02 1.45 3.14
N SER A 121 -2.45 0.21 2.94
CA SER A 121 -3.52 -0.40 3.76
C SER A 121 -3.13 -0.47 5.23
N VAL A 122 -1.91 -0.90 5.53
CA VAL A 122 -1.42 -1.02 6.91
C VAL A 122 -1.12 0.34 7.53
N ALA A 123 -0.64 1.32 6.74
CA ALA A 123 -0.51 2.70 7.20
C ALA A 123 -1.85 3.25 7.71
N LEU A 124 -2.90 3.11 6.91
CA LEU A 124 -4.23 3.61 7.27
C LEU A 124 -4.85 2.82 8.43
N LEU A 125 -4.66 1.50 8.48
CA LEU A 125 -5.07 0.69 9.63
C LEU A 125 -4.35 1.11 10.91
N THR A 126 -3.10 1.51 10.82
CA THR A 126 -2.31 1.97 11.98
C THR A 126 -2.85 3.31 12.48
N VAL A 127 -3.17 4.23 11.59
CA VAL A 127 -3.85 5.49 11.97
C VAL A 127 -5.16 5.19 12.68
N TYR A 128 -5.96 4.27 12.14
CA TYR A 128 -7.21 3.82 12.76
C TYR A 128 -6.99 3.27 14.17
N ASP A 129 -6.06 2.34 14.31
CA ASP A 129 -5.75 1.73 15.61
C ASP A 129 -5.33 2.76 16.65
N MET A 130 -4.52 3.73 16.26
CA MET A 130 -4.02 4.75 17.17
C MET A 130 -5.08 5.79 17.57
N CYS A 131 -6.09 6.00 16.75
CA CYS A 131 -7.14 7.02 16.97
C CYS A 131 -8.50 6.46 17.35
N LYS A 132 -8.72 5.14 17.28
CA LYS A 132 -10.03 4.53 17.52
C LYS A 132 -10.62 4.79 18.90
N ALA A 133 -9.80 5.10 19.89
CA ALA A 133 -10.29 5.42 21.24
C ALA A 133 -11.15 6.70 21.25
N VAL A 134 -10.89 7.64 20.34
CA VAL A 134 -11.62 8.91 20.22
C VAL A 134 -12.56 8.95 19.03
N ASP A 135 -12.34 8.12 18.01
CA ASP A 135 -13.13 8.11 16.78
C ASP A 135 -13.20 6.71 16.15
N ARG A 136 -14.23 5.95 16.48
CA ARG A 136 -14.45 4.61 15.93
C ARG A 136 -15.05 4.61 14.53
N GLY A 137 -15.63 5.73 14.11
CA GLY A 137 -16.33 5.86 12.84
C GLY A 137 -15.44 6.18 11.65
N MET A 138 -14.13 6.20 11.81
CA MET A 138 -13.20 6.46 10.71
C MET A 138 -13.35 5.42 9.59
N ARG A 139 -13.20 5.88 8.36
CA ARG A 139 -13.33 5.04 7.16
C ARG A 139 -12.03 5.06 6.36
N LEU A 140 -11.54 3.86 6.05
CA LEU A 140 -10.48 3.66 5.07
C LEU A 140 -11.15 3.55 3.70
N GLU A 141 -10.73 4.38 2.77
CA GLU A 141 -11.36 4.43 1.44
C GLU A 141 -10.35 4.74 0.33
N ALA A 142 -10.77 4.52 -0.91
CA ALA A 142 -10.01 4.86 -2.11
C ALA A 142 -8.61 4.24 -2.16
N ILE A 143 -8.41 3.06 -1.57
CA ILE A 143 -7.15 2.32 -1.68
C ILE A 143 -7.05 1.78 -3.09
N ARG A 144 -6.00 2.19 -3.82
CA ARG A 144 -5.86 1.88 -5.24
C ARG A 144 -4.42 2.01 -5.71
N LEU A 145 -4.13 1.35 -6.82
CA LEU A 145 -2.90 1.54 -7.56
C LEU A 145 -3.02 2.82 -8.40
N LEU A 146 -2.04 3.70 -8.33
CA LEU A 146 -1.96 4.92 -9.14
C LEU A 146 -1.13 4.72 -10.39
N GLU A 147 -0.03 3.98 -10.27
CA GLU A 147 0.95 3.86 -11.34
C GLU A 147 1.80 2.61 -11.14
N LYS A 148 2.19 2.00 -12.23
CA LYS A 148 3.23 0.98 -12.24
C LYS A 148 4.13 1.14 -13.45
N GLN A 149 5.42 0.85 -13.29
CA GLN A 149 6.42 0.90 -14.33
C GLN A 149 7.29 -0.35 -14.32
N GLY A 150 7.72 -0.78 -15.48
CA GLY A 150 8.64 -1.90 -15.69
C GLY A 150 7.95 -3.21 -16.04
N GLY A 151 8.74 -4.16 -16.54
CA GLY A 151 8.26 -5.46 -17.01
C GLY A 151 7.58 -5.42 -18.36
N LYS A 152 6.95 -6.54 -18.75
CA LYS A 152 6.29 -6.68 -20.07
C LYS A 152 5.09 -5.76 -20.27
N SER A 153 4.38 -5.42 -19.21
CA SER A 153 3.23 -4.52 -19.27
C SER A 153 3.60 -3.04 -19.36
N GLY A 154 4.89 -2.71 -19.30
CA GLY A 154 5.39 -1.35 -19.48
C GLY A 154 4.91 -0.38 -18.40
N HIS A 155 4.42 0.78 -18.83
CA HIS A 155 3.95 1.84 -17.94
C HIS A 155 2.42 1.90 -17.97
N TRP A 156 1.81 1.81 -16.80
CA TRP A 156 0.37 1.94 -16.61
C TRP A 156 0.09 3.03 -15.57
N VAL A 157 -0.91 3.86 -15.87
CA VAL A 157 -1.39 4.90 -14.97
C VAL A 157 -2.89 4.70 -14.75
N GLY A 158 -3.29 4.67 -13.50
CA GLY A 158 -4.68 4.59 -13.10
C GLY A 158 -5.44 5.91 -13.28
N GLY A 159 -6.73 5.79 -13.50
CA GLY A 159 -7.64 6.95 -13.57
C GLY A 159 -8.10 7.41 -12.20
#